data_3399bdb43b98445fcd8aa2fc8faf6d67
#
_entry.id   3399bdb43b98445fcd8aa2fc8faf6d67
#
_cell.length_a   1.000
_cell.length_b   1.000
_cell.length_c   1.000
_cell.angle_alpha   90.00
_cell.angle_beta   90.00
_cell.angle_gamma   90.00
#
_symmetry.space_group_name_H-M   'P 1'
#
loop_
_entity.id
_entity.type
_entity.pdbx_description
1 polymer ?
#
loop_
_entity_poly.entity_id
_entity_poly.type
_entity_poly.pdbx_seq_one_letter_code
_entity_poly.pdbx_strand_id
1 'polypeptide(L)'
;MAGHVVKYGKHRERRSFARISEVLELPNLIEIQTDSYQWFLDEGLREMFEDILPIDDFQGNLSLEFVDYELKEPKYTVEEARAHDANYSAPLHVTLRLTNRETGEIKSQEVFFGDFPLMTEMGTFIINGAERVIVSQLVRSPGVYFHGKVDKNGK
;
A
#
# COMPACT_ATOMS: atom_id res chain seq x y z
N MET A 1 -38.30 10.87 -24.89
CA MET A 1 -37.22 11.63 -24.19
C MET A 1 -35.90 11.01 -24.51
N ALA A 2 -34.96 11.77 -25.05
CA ALA A 2 -33.62 11.25 -25.34
C ALA A 2 -32.80 11.24 -24.02
N GLY A 3 -32.42 10.06 -23.55
CA GLY A 3 -31.52 9.95 -22.42
C GLY A 3 -30.15 10.54 -22.75
N HIS A 4 -29.48 11.14 -21.77
CA HIS A 4 -28.11 11.66 -21.92
C HIS A 4 -27.10 10.57 -21.57
N VAL A 5 -25.95 10.61 -22.23
CA VAL A 5 -24.86 9.66 -22.00
C VAL A 5 -23.96 10.20 -20.90
N VAL A 6 -23.73 9.38 -19.86
CA VAL A 6 -22.86 9.68 -18.74
C VAL A 6 -21.70 8.69 -18.75
N LYS A 7 -20.47 9.17 -18.60
CA LYS A 7 -19.27 8.33 -18.50
C LYS A 7 -19.04 7.91 -17.06
N TYR A 8 -18.89 6.59 -16.85
CA TYR A 8 -18.53 5.99 -15.56
C TYR A 8 -17.16 5.34 -15.67
N GLY A 9 -16.16 5.97 -15.06
CA GLY A 9 -14.78 5.53 -15.16
C GLY A 9 -14.20 5.64 -16.58
N LYS A 10 -13.12 4.92 -16.84
CA LYS A 10 -12.37 5.01 -18.13
C LYS A 10 -13.07 4.31 -19.31
N HIS A 11 -13.88 3.28 -19.07
CA HIS A 11 -14.31 2.34 -20.12
C HIS A 11 -15.82 2.11 -20.22
N ARG A 12 -16.65 2.77 -19.41
CA ARG A 12 -18.09 2.51 -19.41
C ARG A 12 -18.89 3.77 -19.70
N GLU A 13 -19.83 3.67 -20.64
CA GLU A 13 -20.82 4.70 -20.93
C GLU A 13 -22.19 4.16 -20.55
N ARG A 14 -22.96 4.97 -19.84
CA ARG A 14 -24.37 4.67 -19.52
C ARG A 14 -25.28 5.74 -20.11
N ARG A 15 -26.41 5.31 -20.62
CA ARG A 15 -27.48 6.22 -20.98
C ARG A 15 -28.40 6.42 -19.79
N SER A 16 -28.44 7.63 -19.27
CA SER A 16 -29.31 7.99 -18.14
C SER A 16 -30.66 8.48 -18.68
N PHE A 17 -31.76 7.94 -18.13
CA PHE A 17 -33.11 8.38 -18.36
C PHE A 17 -33.70 9.06 -17.10
N ALA A 18 -32.86 9.39 -16.14
CA ALA A 18 -33.26 10.08 -14.92
C ALA A 18 -33.83 11.47 -15.23
N ARG A 19 -34.86 11.84 -14.49
CA ARG A 19 -35.51 13.17 -14.55
C ARG A 19 -34.88 14.15 -13.58
N ILE A 20 -34.16 13.65 -12.60
CA ILE A 20 -33.48 14.44 -11.57
C ILE A 20 -31.98 14.34 -11.87
N SER A 21 -31.27 15.47 -11.83
CA SER A 21 -29.82 15.51 -11.96
C SER A 21 -29.18 14.75 -10.79
N GLU A 22 -28.07 14.08 -11.06
CA GLU A 22 -27.27 13.45 -10.01
C GLU A 22 -26.83 14.51 -8.99
N VAL A 23 -27.12 14.26 -7.72
CA VAL A 23 -26.75 15.15 -6.61
C VAL A 23 -25.39 14.72 -6.02
N LEU A 24 -25.09 13.43 -6.10
CA LEU A 24 -23.85 12.82 -5.63
C LEU A 24 -23.25 11.96 -6.73
N GLU A 25 -21.94 12.01 -6.86
CA GLU A 25 -21.21 11.11 -7.74
C GLU A 25 -21.26 9.67 -7.21
N LEU A 26 -21.27 8.70 -8.12
CA LEU A 26 -21.22 7.30 -7.74
C LEU A 26 -19.84 7.01 -7.10
N PRO A 27 -19.79 6.52 -5.84
CA PRO A 27 -18.51 6.20 -5.22
C PRO A 27 -17.82 5.06 -5.96
N ASN A 28 -16.50 5.10 -6.02
CA ASN A 28 -15.70 3.98 -6.51
C ASN A 28 -15.66 2.91 -5.42
N LEU A 29 -16.29 1.75 -5.68
CA LEU A 29 -16.43 0.68 -4.68
C LEU A 29 -15.09 0.01 -4.30
N ILE A 30 -14.05 0.19 -5.10
CA ILE A 30 -12.70 -0.32 -4.81
C ILE A 30 -11.75 0.76 -4.26
N GLU A 31 -12.24 1.95 -3.98
CA GLU A 31 -11.46 3.09 -3.49
C GLU A 31 -10.72 2.75 -2.18
N ILE A 32 -11.36 2.02 -1.26
CA ILE A 32 -10.75 1.56 -0.02
C ILE A 32 -9.48 0.74 -0.29
N GLN A 33 -9.52 -0.12 -1.32
CA GLN A 33 -8.38 -0.97 -1.69
C GLN A 33 -7.26 -0.15 -2.33
N THR A 34 -7.62 0.67 -3.32
CA THR A 34 -6.64 1.44 -4.10
C THR A 34 -5.98 2.53 -3.27
N ASP A 35 -6.75 3.26 -2.47
CA ASP A 35 -6.23 4.37 -1.66
C ASP A 35 -5.34 3.86 -0.53
N SER A 36 -5.73 2.77 0.13
CA SER A 36 -4.89 2.17 1.18
C SER A 36 -3.56 1.65 0.63
N TYR A 37 -3.57 1.07 -0.58
CA TYR A 37 -2.36 0.61 -1.24
C TYR A 37 -1.48 1.78 -1.68
N GLN A 38 -2.06 2.83 -2.24
CA GLN A 38 -1.34 4.03 -2.63
C GLN A 38 -0.68 4.70 -1.42
N TRP A 39 -1.44 4.88 -0.33
CA TRP A 39 -0.88 5.38 0.93
C TRP A 39 0.28 4.51 1.43
N PHE A 40 0.13 3.19 1.34
CA PHE A 40 1.20 2.28 1.76
C PHE A 40 2.47 2.46 0.93
N LEU A 41 2.35 2.67 -0.39
CA LEU A 41 3.49 2.92 -1.25
C LEU A 41 4.12 4.29 -1.00
N ASP A 42 3.32 5.32 -0.75
CA ASP A 42 3.81 6.70 -0.64
C ASP A 42 4.35 7.02 0.77
N GLU A 43 3.69 6.52 1.81
CA GLU A 43 3.96 6.86 3.20
C GLU A 43 4.33 5.63 4.05
N GLY A 44 3.53 4.56 3.98
CA GLY A 44 3.65 3.43 4.89
C GLY A 44 4.97 2.68 4.79
N LEU A 45 5.56 2.55 3.60
CA LEU A 45 6.89 1.97 3.44
C LEU A 45 7.98 2.87 4.06
N ARG A 46 7.85 4.17 3.92
CA ARG A 46 8.79 5.13 4.51
C ARG A 46 8.73 5.08 6.03
N GLU A 47 7.55 5.15 6.61
CA GLU A 47 7.34 5.02 8.05
C GLU A 47 7.93 3.71 8.60
N MET A 48 7.72 2.60 7.89
CA MET A 48 8.28 1.29 8.28
C MET A 48 9.81 1.32 8.31
N PHE A 49 10.46 1.90 7.30
CA PHE A 49 11.92 1.99 7.28
C PHE A 49 12.46 2.95 8.33
N GLU A 50 11.80 4.06 8.58
CA GLU A 50 12.16 5.05 9.60
C GLU A 50 12.00 4.51 11.03
N ASP A 51 11.03 3.61 11.26
CA ASP A 51 10.85 2.93 12.55
C ASP A 51 11.94 1.89 12.85
N ILE A 52 12.47 1.24 11.82
CA ILE A 52 13.50 0.19 11.96
C ILE A 52 14.90 0.81 11.98
N LEU A 53 15.12 1.86 11.23
CA LEU A 53 16.39 2.52 11.04
C LEU A 53 16.40 3.89 11.78
N PRO A 54 17.51 4.37 12.30
CA PRO A 54 18.86 3.84 12.13
C PRO A 54 19.18 2.63 13.01
N ILE A 55 20.07 1.78 12.52
CA ILE A 55 20.66 0.69 13.29
C ILE A 55 22.10 1.07 13.62
N ASP A 56 22.37 1.23 14.90
CA ASP A 56 23.71 1.53 15.41
C ASP A 56 24.40 0.26 15.89
N ASP A 57 25.73 0.20 15.68
CA ASP A 57 26.59 -0.83 16.24
C ASP A 57 26.63 -0.74 17.77
N PHE A 58 26.92 -1.87 18.44
CA PHE A 58 27.04 -1.96 19.89
C PHE A 58 28.03 -0.92 20.48
N GLN A 59 29.08 -0.57 19.74
CA GLN A 59 30.04 0.46 20.14
C GLN A 59 29.63 1.87 19.71
N GLY A 60 28.59 2.02 18.91
CA GLY A 60 28.13 3.30 18.38
C GLY A 60 29.01 3.91 17.29
N ASN A 61 29.94 3.11 16.72
CA ASN A 61 30.88 3.58 15.72
C ASN A 61 30.32 3.51 14.30
N LEU A 62 29.43 2.55 14.05
CA LEU A 62 28.77 2.35 12.76
C LEU A 62 27.28 2.66 12.89
N SER A 63 26.76 3.42 11.95
CA SER A 63 25.33 3.75 11.87
C SER A 63 24.83 3.45 10.46
N LEU A 64 23.79 2.62 10.35
CA LEU A 64 23.10 2.31 9.10
C LEU A 64 21.79 3.11 9.06
N GLU A 65 21.67 4.00 8.08
CA GLU A 65 20.53 4.89 7.93
C GLU A 65 19.76 4.61 6.63
N PHE A 66 18.46 4.79 6.68
CA PHE A 66 17.59 4.82 5.50
C PHE A 66 17.70 6.18 4.81
N VAL A 67 17.77 6.17 3.48
CA VAL A 67 17.78 7.39 2.67
C VAL A 67 16.51 7.49 1.83
N ASP A 68 16.26 6.46 1.00
CA ASP A 68 15.14 6.44 0.09
C ASP A 68 14.85 5.01 -0.42
N TYR A 69 13.71 4.80 -1.06
CA TYR A 69 13.36 3.56 -1.73
C TYR A 69 12.76 3.82 -3.11
N GLU A 70 12.89 2.85 -3.98
CA GLU A 70 12.37 2.89 -5.33
C GLU A 70 11.82 1.52 -5.74
N LEU A 71 10.61 1.51 -6.29
CA LEU A 71 10.09 0.35 -7.00
C LEU A 71 10.50 0.44 -8.46
N LYS A 72 11.22 -0.57 -8.93
CA LYS A 72 11.62 -0.67 -10.33
C LYS A 72 10.47 -1.18 -11.21
N GLU A 73 10.70 -1.25 -12.52
CA GLU A 73 9.70 -1.79 -13.43
C GLU A 73 9.41 -3.28 -13.15
N PRO A 74 8.14 -3.68 -13.22
CA PRO A 74 7.78 -5.06 -13.02
C PRO A 74 8.33 -5.95 -14.15
N LYS A 75 8.72 -7.17 -13.80
CA LYS A 75 9.25 -8.14 -14.76
C LYS A 75 8.19 -8.63 -15.77
N TYR A 76 6.95 -8.73 -15.34
CA TYR A 76 5.82 -9.19 -16.13
C TYR A 76 4.68 -8.17 -16.11
N THR A 77 3.95 -8.07 -17.19
CA THR A 77 2.66 -7.41 -17.21
C THR A 77 1.61 -8.25 -16.47
N VAL A 78 0.44 -7.69 -16.18
CA VAL A 78 -0.67 -8.42 -15.54
C VAL A 78 -1.07 -9.66 -16.32
N GLU A 79 -1.14 -9.54 -17.65
CA GLU A 79 -1.53 -10.64 -18.54
C GLU A 79 -0.48 -11.74 -18.62
N GLU A 80 0.79 -11.36 -18.72
CA GLU A 80 1.91 -12.31 -18.71
C GLU A 80 2.04 -13.03 -17.37
N ALA A 81 1.86 -12.33 -16.25
CA ALA A 81 1.90 -12.94 -14.92
C ALA A 81 0.80 -14.01 -14.76
N ARG A 82 -0.39 -13.79 -15.32
CA ARG A 82 -1.47 -14.79 -15.36
C ARG A 82 -1.13 -15.98 -16.27
N ALA A 83 -0.55 -15.71 -17.44
CA ALA A 83 -0.24 -16.75 -18.42
C ALA A 83 0.92 -17.65 -17.99
N HIS A 84 1.86 -17.13 -17.22
CA HIS A 84 3.06 -17.83 -16.76
C HIS A 84 2.98 -18.35 -15.32
N ASP A 85 1.80 -18.28 -14.68
CA ASP A 85 1.62 -18.62 -13.27
C ASP A 85 2.63 -17.89 -12.34
N ALA A 86 2.94 -16.64 -12.71
CA ALA A 86 3.92 -15.81 -12.03
C ALA A 86 3.25 -14.76 -11.12
N ASN A 87 4.07 -14.01 -10.40
CA ASN A 87 3.61 -12.88 -9.60
C ASN A 87 3.70 -11.58 -10.41
N TYR A 88 2.68 -10.75 -10.30
CA TYR A 88 2.77 -9.36 -10.74
C TYR A 88 3.42 -8.55 -9.63
N SER A 89 4.73 -8.35 -9.72
CA SER A 89 5.55 -7.71 -8.69
C SER A 89 6.65 -6.85 -9.32
N ALA A 90 7.12 -5.88 -8.56
CA ALA A 90 8.24 -5.04 -8.91
C ALA A 90 9.37 -5.19 -7.88
N PRO A 91 10.63 -5.16 -8.31
CA PRO A 91 11.78 -5.16 -7.41
C PRO A 91 11.78 -3.88 -6.57
N LEU A 92 11.82 -4.03 -5.25
CA LEU A 92 12.00 -2.93 -4.30
C LEU A 92 13.49 -2.77 -4.02
N HIS A 93 14.01 -1.60 -4.32
CA HIS A 93 15.37 -1.19 -4.01
C HIS A 93 15.35 -0.13 -2.93
N VAL A 94 16.27 -0.26 -1.99
CA VAL A 94 16.39 0.66 -0.86
C VAL A 94 17.78 1.26 -0.86
N THR A 95 17.88 2.57 -0.80
CA THR A 95 19.13 3.28 -0.66
C THR A 95 19.46 3.42 0.82
N LEU A 96 20.52 2.75 1.24
CA LEU A 96 21.06 2.78 2.59
C LEU A 96 22.35 3.57 2.66
N ARG A 97 22.57 4.24 3.79
CA ARG A 97 23.79 4.97 4.08
C ARG A 97 24.43 4.42 5.33
N LEU A 98 25.66 3.93 5.17
CA LEU A 98 26.51 3.50 6.27
C LEU A 98 27.49 4.62 6.63
N THR A 99 27.43 5.06 7.85
CA THR A 99 28.32 6.09 8.40
C THR A 99 29.26 5.45 9.42
N ASN A 100 30.58 5.58 9.18
CA ASN A 100 31.58 5.21 10.16
C ASN A 100 32.04 6.46 10.91
N ARG A 101 31.70 6.55 12.19
CA ARG A 101 31.99 7.73 13.03
C ARG A 101 33.46 7.84 13.44
N GLU A 102 34.22 6.72 13.44
CA GLU A 102 35.65 6.73 13.76
C GLU A 102 36.49 7.28 12.60
N THR A 103 36.21 6.82 11.38
CA THR A 103 36.97 7.23 10.20
C THR A 103 36.37 8.43 9.48
N GLY A 104 35.11 8.78 9.77
CA GLY A 104 34.34 9.80 9.06
C GLY A 104 33.92 9.37 7.67
N GLU A 105 34.04 8.06 7.33
CA GLU A 105 33.70 7.55 6.04
C GLU A 105 32.18 7.34 5.91
N ILE A 106 31.60 7.80 4.81
CA ILE A 106 30.19 7.64 4.49
C ILE A 106 30.08 6.87 3.17
N LYS A 107 29.35 5.75 3.20
CA LYS A 107 29.05 4.93 2.00
C LYS A 107 27.54 4.87 1.81
N SER A 108 27.07 5.25 0.62
CA SER A 108 25.66 5.05 0.21
C SER A 108 25.61 3.98 -0.88
N GLN A 109 24.68 3.05 -0.74
CA GLN A 109 24.49 1.97 -1.69
C GLN A 109 23.02 1.65 -1.83
N GLU A 110 22.61 1.39 -3.08
CA GLU A 110 21.30 0.84 -3.39
C GLU A 110 21.35 -0.69 -3.21
N VAL A 111 20.42 -1.22 -2.43
CA VAL A 111 20.33 -2.64 -2.10
C VAL A 111 18.99 -3.19 -2.56
N PHE A 112 19.01 -4.32 -3.24
CA PHE A 112 17.79 -5.07 -3.55
C PHE A 112 17.20 -5.63 -2.25
N PHE A 113 15.97 -5.23 -1.94
CA PHE A 113 15.28 -5.64 -0.73
C PHE A 113 14.36 -6.84 -0.96
N GLY A 114 13.73 -6.92 -2.13
CA GLY A 114 12.85 -8.01 -2.51
C GLY A 114 11.88 -7.61 -3.62
N ASP A 115 11.10 -8.60 -4.08
CA ASP A 115 10.02 -8.36 -5.04
C ASP A 115 8.73 -8.00 -4.29
N PHE A 116 8.19 -6.83 -4.62
CA PHE A 116 6.99 -6.32 -3.97
C PHE A 116 5.76 -6.50 -4.88
N PRO A 117 4.65 -7.13 -4.39
CA PRO A 117 3.46 -7.33 -5.19
C PRO A 117 2.81 -6.00 -5.59
N LEU A 118 2.47 -5.85 -6.85
CA LEU A 118 1.77 -4.69 -7.37
C LEU A 118 0.27 -4.93 -7.45
N MET A 119 -0.51 -3.89 -7.14
CA MET A 119 -1.95 -3.90 -7.29
C MET A 119 -2.34 -3.62 -8.74
N THR A 120 -3.32 -4.37 -9.25
CA THR A 120 -3.91 -4.14 -10.56
C THR A 120 -4.90 -2.96 -10.52
N GLU A 121 -5.32 -2.46 -11.68
CA GLU A 121 -6.36 -1.42 -11.77
C GLU A 121 -7.70 -1.83 -11.13
N MET A 122 -7.93 -3.12 -10.94
CA MET A 122 -9.14 -3.67 -10.31
C MET A 122 -9.02 -3.82 -8.79
N GLY A 123 -7.92 -3.35 -8.19
CA GLY A 123 -7.68 -3.48 -6.75
C GLY A 123 -7.29 -4.88 -6.29
N THR A 124 -6.76 -5.70 -7.19
CA THR A 124 -6.39 -7.09 -6.95
C THR A 124 -4.88 -7.30 -7.08
N PHE A 125 -4.39 -8.44 -6.61
CA PHE A 125 -3.01 -8.89 -6.76
C PHE A 125 -2.95 -10.18 -7.55
N ILE A 126 -1.91 -10.35 -8.37
CA ILE A 126 -1.65 -11.60 -9.09
C ILE A 126 -0.50 -12.32 -8.40
N ILE A 127 -0.83 -13.45 -7.76
CA ILE A 127 0.13 -14.29 -7.04
C ILE A 127 0.06 -15.70 -7.60
N ASN A 128 1.17 -16.20 -8.14
CA ASN A 128 1.24 -17.49 -8.83
C ASN A 128 0.14 -17.63 -9.91
N GLY A 129 -0.07 -16.58 -10.70
CA GLY A 129 -1.08 -16.54 -11.74
C GLY A 129 -2.53 -16.36 -11.25
N ALA A 130 -2.79 -16.51 -9.95
CA ALA A 130 -4.12 -16.39 -9.36
C ALA A 130 -4.40 -14.95 -8.91
N GLU A 131 -5.57 -14.45 -9.26
CA GLU A 131 -6.05 -13.15 -8.82
C GLU A 131 -6.56 -13.23 -7.38
N ARG A 132 -6.02 -12.39 -6.51
CA ARG A 132 -6.31 -12.35 -5.08
C ARG A 132 -6.65 -10.95 -4.62
N VAL A 133 -7.42 -10.86 -3.55
CA VAL A 133 -7.85 -9.61 -2.91
C VAL A 133 -7.53 -9.66 -1.43
N ILE A 134 -7.07 -8.53 -0.89
CA ILE A 134 -6.98 -8.34 0.55
C ILE A 134 -8.35 -7.93 1.06
N VAL A 135 -8.96 -8.75 1.92
CA VAL A 135 -10.29 -8.46 2.48
C VAL A 135 -10.16 -7.44 3.60
N SER A 136 -10.91 -6.34 3.50
CA SER A 136 -10.99 -5.34 4.56
C SER A 136 -11.61 -5.93 5.81
N GLN A 137 -11.02 -5.67 6.98
CA GLN A 137 -11.48 -6.15 8.27
C GLN A 137 -11.83 -4.98 9.18
N LEU A 138 -13.03 -5.02 9.78
CA LEU A 138 -13.44 -4.09 10.80
C LEU A 138 -12.86 -4.53 12.16
N VAL A 139 -12.06 -3.64 12.75
CA VAL A 139 -11.51 -3.82 14.09
C VAL A 139 -11.84 -2.61 14.95
N ARG A 140 -11.86 -2.78 16.26
CA ARG A 140 -11.98 -1.64 17.16
C ARG A 140 -10.74 -0.76 17.05
N SER A 141 -10.95 0.56 17.07
CA SER A 141 -9.83 1.50 17.15
C SER A 141 -9.00 1.26 18.41
N PRO A 142 -7.68 1.44 18.35
CA PRO A 142 -6.86 1.45 19.55
C PRO A 142 -7.39 2.47 20.55
N GLY A 143 -7.49 2.08 21.82
CA GLY A 143 -8.03 2.97 22.86
C GLY A 143 -8.36 2.21 24.14
N VAL A 144 -8.86 2.93 25.13
CA VAL A 144 -9.30 2.39 26.41
C VAL A 144 -10.82 2.29 26.42
N TYR A 145 -11.32 1.09 26.67
CA TYR A 145 -12.76 0.81 26.76
C TYR A 145 -13.12 0.52 28.22
N PHE A 146 -14.02 1.30 28.76
CA PHE A 146 -14.48 1.13 30.14
C PHE A 146 -15.72 0.24 30.18
N HIS A 147 -15.73 -0.75 31.05
CA HIS A 147 -16.87 -1.61 31.30
C HIS A 147 -17.24 -1.56 32.78
N GLY A 148 -18.42 -1.00 33.08
CA GLY A 148 -18.95 -0.96 34.45
C GLY A 148 -19.79 -2.19 34.75
N LYS A 149 -19.52 -2.87 35.87
CA LYS A 149 -20.34 -3.95 36.39
C LYS A 149 -20.72 -3.63 37.83
N VAL A 150 -22.01 -3.48 38.07
CA VAL A 150 -22.52 -3.27 39.42
C VAL A 150 -22.48 -4.60 40.18
N ASP A 151 -21.80 -4.62 41.31
CA ASP A 151 -21.76 -5.78 42.20
C ASP A 151 -23.07 -5.93 42.98
N LYS A 152 -23.29 -7.10 43.62
CA LYS A 152 -24.50 -7.40 44.40
C LYS A 152 -24.75 -6.42 45.55
N ASN A 153 -23.74 -5.65 45.93
CA ASN A 153 -23.78 -4.64 47.00
C ASN A 153 -23.97 -3.19 46.44
N GLY A 154 -24.30 -3.05 45.17
CA GLY A 154 -24.58 -1.72 44.55
C GLY A 154 -23.33 -0.86 44.30
N LYS A 155 -22.14 -1.43 44.37
CA LYS A 155 -20.88 -0.74 44.02
C LYS A 155 -20.44 -1.04 42.61
#